data_f18d0960a95aedd20a73bda67ab3e981
#
_entry.id   f18d0960a95aedd20a73bda67ab3e981
#
_cell.length_a   1.000
_cell.length_b   1.000
_cell.length_c   1.000
_cell.angle_alpha   90.00
_cell.angle_beta   90.00
_cell.angle_gamma   90.00
#
_symmetry.space_group_name_H-M   'P 1'
#
loop_
_entity.id
_entity.type
_entity.pdbx_description
1 polymer ?
#
loop_
_entity_poly.entity_id
_entity_poly.type
_entity_poly.pdbx_seq_one_letter_code
_entity_poly.pdbx_strand_id
1 'polypeptide(L)'
;MRVIHNGALVPIEESECNDKGWMMGNGVFETIKTVENKPWALSRHMRRAVASAQQLGLQIPTEDLVRNSVENLLDTQQHAHGLLRLFFGKNGNWSAVHLAHEPVKHGAKLLTYDKAIVVQGQPIKSYPYTHRLEILEAIKSLGADEAIVCNNKGKICEGSVTNLLLRIDDKWVTPPISDGVLPGVMRALVIEYCGVSVKSIDRSEISRVQSAFLLSSLRIAQPVTAIDGREVEQSAEFLAEIEAMALRTSVG
;
A
#
# COMPACT_ATOMS: atom_id res chain seq x y z
N MET A 1 22.45 -6.36 -8.45
CA MET A 1 21.71 -5.39 -7.62
C MET A 1 22.25 -5.46 -6.19
N ARG A 2 22.39 -4.33 -5.52
CA ARG A 2 22.77 -4.31 -4.10
C ARG A 2 21.53 -4.11 -3.22
N VAL A 3 21.58 -4.65 -2.01
CA VAL A 3 20.49 -4.58 -1.01
C VAL A 3 21.08 -4.36 0.37
N ILE A 4 20.28 -3.89 1.32
CA ILE A 4 20.65 -3.99 2.72
C ILE A 4 20.21 -5.36 3.24
N HIS A 5 21.10 -6.05 3.92
CA HIS A 5 20.81 -7.25 4.70
C HIS A 5 21.42 -7.12 6.09
N ASN A 6 20.58 -7.10 7.12
CA ASN A 6 20.97 -6.92 8.52
C ASN A 6 21.87 -5.68 8.77
N GLY A 7 21.59 -4.57 8.08
CA GLY A 7 22.33 -3.32 8.19
C GLY A 7 23.54 -3.19 7.26
N ALA A 8 23.98 -4.26 6.62
CA ALA A 8 25.09 -4.25 5.67
C ALA A 8 24.62 -4.11 4.24
N LEU A 9 25.33 -3.32 3.42
CA LEU A 9 25.08 -3.20 1.96
C LEU A 9 25.83 -4.34 1.25
N VAL A 10 25.08 -5.32 0.73
CA VAL A 10 25.60 -6.55 0.11
C VAL A 10 25.06 -6.75 -1.32
N PRO A 11 25.70 -7.57 -2.16
CA PRO A 11 25.06 -8.11 -3.36
C PRO A 11 23.78 -8.88 -2.99
N ILE A 12 22.76 -8.87 -3.88
CA ILE A 12 21.48 -9.53 -3.57
C ILE A 12 21.64 -11.04 -3.35
N GLU A 13 22.60 -11.64 -3.99
CA GLU A 13 22.96 -13.07 -3.89
C GLU A 13 23.48 -13.46 -2.50
N GLU A 14 23.94 -12.48 -1.70
CA GLU A 14 24.39 -12.63 -0.31
C GLU A 14 23.27 -12.31 0.71
N SER A 15 22.05 -12.08 0.23
CA SER A 15 20.87 -11.77 1.07
C SER A 15 19.83 -12.89 0.98
N GLU A 16 18.77 -12.78 1.79
CA GLU A 16 17.60 -13.65 1.70
C GLU A 16 16.58 -13.18 0.64
N CYS A 17 16.93 -12.22 -0.21
CA CYS A 17 16.04 -11.71 -1.26
C CYS A 17 16.22 -12.49 -2.56
N ASN A 18 15.10 -12.72 -3.27
CA ASN A 18 15.16 -13.25 -4.63
C ASN A 18 15.51 -12.15 -5.66
N ASP A 19 15.73 -12.53 -6.91
CA ASP A 19 16.06 -11.65 -8.04
C ASP A 19 15.04 -10.53 -8.31
N LYS A 20 13.79 -10.71 -7.87
CA LYS A 20 12.70 -9.71 -7.94
C LYS A 20 12.64 -8.79 -6.71
N GLY A 21 13.61 -8.90 -5.79
CA GLY A 21 13.69 -8.10 -4.58
C GLY A 21 12.59 -8.41 -3.56
N TRP A 22 12.15 -9.68 -3.46
CA TRP A 22 11.30 -10.17 -2.38
C TRP A 22 12.11 -11.03 -1.42
N MET A 23 12.06 -10.71 -0.14
CA MET A 23 12.66 -11.54 0.90
C MET A 23 11.90 -12.87 1.04
N MET A 24 12.65 -13.97 1.11
CA MET A 24 12.09 -15.31 1.32
C MET A 24 11.63 -15.49 2.77
N GLY A 25 10.77 -16.50 3.00
CA GLY A 25 10.23 -16.77 4.32
C GLY A 25 8.95 -16.00 4.61
N ASN A 26 8.79 -15.58 5.86
CA ASN A 26 7.61 -14.83 6.30
C ASN A 26 7.97 -13.77 7.35
N GLY A 27 7.13 -12.74 7.42
CA GLY A 27 7.32 -11.61 8.30
C GLY A 27 6.41 -10.44 7.94
N VAL A 28 6.81 -9.24 8.30
CA VAL A 28 6.15 -7.99 7.92
C VAL A 28 6.97 -7.26 6.87
N PHE A 29 6.31 -6.48 6.01
CA PHE A 29 7.00 -5.68 5.02
C PHE A 29 6.36 -4.32 4.83
N GLU A 30 7.16 -3.39 4.32
CA GLU A 30 6.70 -2.07 3.88
C GLU A 30 7.04 -1.86 2.39
N THR A 31 6.24 -1.02 1.75
CA THR A 31 6.49 -0.55 0.39
C THR A 31 6.34 0.96 0.40
N ILE A 32 7.42 1.64 0.12
CA ILE A 32 7.58 3.08 0.31
C ILE A 32 7.96 3.69 -1.05
N LYS A 33 7.29 4.76 -1.44
CA LYS A 33 7.68 5.55 -2.60
C LYS A 33 8.97 6.31 -2.31
N THR A 34 9.88 6.35 -3.27
CA THR A 34 11.00 7.30 -3.24
C THR A 34 10.89 8.27 -4.40
N VAL A 35 11.21 9.53 -4.14
CA VAL A 35 11.32 10.58 -5.14
C VAL A 35 12.66 11.26 -4.92
N GLU A 36 13.47 11.36 -5.98
CA GLU A 36 14.83 11.91 -5.90
C GLU A 36 15.63 11.29 -4.73
N ASN A 37 15.56 9.97 -4.61
CA ASN A 37 16.19 9.15 -3.57
C ASN A 37 15.76 9.46 -2.12
N LYS A 38 14.65 10.16 -1.91
CA LYS A 38 14.11 10.42 -0.57
C LYS A 38 12.89 9.53 -0.33
N PRO A 39 12.88 8.72 0.76
CA PRO A 39 11.74 7.87 1.09
C PRO A 39 10.59 8.73 1.62
N TRP A 40 9.41 8.58 1.01
CA TRP A 40 8.21 9.31 1.39
C TRP A 40 7.60 8.77 2.68
N ALA A 41 7.42 9.65 3.70
CA ALA A 41 6.77 9.34 4.97
C ALA A 41 7.36 8.10 5.70
N LEU A 42 8.70 7.94 5.72
CA LEU A 42 9.38 6.77 6.28
C LEU A 42 8.96 6.48 7.72
N SER A 43 8.89 7.48 8.61
CA SER A 43 8.49 7.27 10.00
C SER A 43 7.06 6.74 10.17
N ARG A 44 6.12 7.10 9.27
CA ARG A 44 4.76 6.52 9.29
C ARG A 44 4.77 5.05 8.89
N HIS A 45 5.61 4.69 7.92
CA HIS A 45 5.83 3.31 7.52
C HIS A 45 6.48 2.49 8.64
N MET A 46 7.52 3.03 9.29
CA MET A 46 8.18 2.36 10.41
C MET A 46 7.22 2.15 11.59
N ARG A 47 6.40 3.14 11.95
CA ARG A 47 5.36 2.97 12.99
C ARG A 47 4.40 1.82 12.68
N ARG A 48 3.96 1.70 11.40
CA ARG A 48 3.10 0.57 11.00
C ARG A 48 3.86 -0.76 11.04
N ALA A 49 5.11 -0.80 10.61
CA ALA A 49 5.95 -1.99 10.70
C ALA A 49 6.13 -2.45 12.15
N VAL A 50 6.43 -1.53 13.08
CA VAL A 50 6.53 -1.81 14.52
C VAL A 50 5.21 -2.38 15.05
N ALA A 51 4.07 -1.73 14.78
CA ALA A 51 2.77 -2.21 15.23
C ALA A 51 2.42 -3.60 14.67
N SER A 52 2.75 -3.85 13.40
CA SER A 52 2.57 -5.15 12.74
C SER A 52 3.49 -6.23 13.33
N ALA A 53 4.74 -5.89 13.58
CA ALA A 53 5.74 -6.77 14.18
C ALA A 53 5.34 -7.18 15.60
N GLN A 54 4.87 -6.22 16.42
CA GLN A 54 4.37 -6.50 17.78
C GLN A 54 3.21 -7.50 17.79
N GLN A 55 2.26 -7.40 16.84
CA GLN A 55 1.17 -8.35 16.72
C GLN A 55 1.65 -9.78 16.38
N LEU A 56 2.77 -9.90 15.69
CA LEU A 56 3.38 -11.19 15.32
C LEU A 56 4.47 -11.65 16.30
N GLY A 57 4.75 -10.89 17.36
CA GLY A 57 5.83 -11.19 18.29
C GLY A 57 7.23 -11.08 17.65
N LEU A 58 7.40 -10.22 16.62
CA LEU A 58 8.67 -10.02 15.94
C LEU A 58 9.44 -8.86 16.57
N GLN A 59 10.75 -9.01 16.63
CA GLN A 59 11.67 -7.90 16.91
C GLN A 59 12.14 -7.33 15.57
N ILE A 60 12.12 -6.00 15.47
CA ILE A 60 12.65 -5.28 14.31
C ILE A 60 13.71 -4.28 14.77
N PRO A 61 14.66 -3.89 13.90
CA PRO A 61 15.68 -2.93 14.24
C PRO A 61 15.09 -1.55 14.56
N THR A 62 15.87 -0.73 15.23
CA THR A 62 15.51 0.67 15.52
C THR A 62 15.30 1.45 14.22
N GLU A 63 14.43 2.45 14.26
CA GLU A 63 14.19 3.31 13.09
C GLU A 63 15.49 3.97 12.60
N ASP A 64 16.37 4.41 13.52
CA ASP A 64 17.64 5.04 13.17
C ASP A 64 18.56 4.10 12.39
N LEU A 65 18.66 2.83 12.81
CA LEU A 65 19.47 1.84 12.07
C LEU A 65 18.89 1.60 10.66
N VAL A 66 17.57 1.48 10.54
CA VAL A 66 16.91 1.32 9.24
C VAL A 66 17.14 2.55 8.38
N ARG A 67 16.98 3.77 8.93
CA ARG A 67 17.15 5.03 8.22
C ARG A 67 18.58 5.18 7.65
N ASN A 68 19.59 5.01 8.48
CA ASN A 68 20.99 5.11 8.06
C ASN A 68 21.34 4.07 6.97
N SER A 69 20.85 2.83 7.12
CA SER A 69 21.07 1.78 6.12
C SER A 69 20.36 2.06 4.80
N VAL A 70 19.14 2.60 4.87
CA VAL A 70 18.35 3.01 3.69
C VAL A 70 19.05 4.16 2.96
N GLU A 71 19.54 5.17 3.64
CA GLU A 71 20.31 6.27 3.04
C GLU A 71 21.51 5.74 2.25
N ASN A 72 22.32 4.84 2.82
CA ASN A 72 23.43 4.19 2.13
C ASN A 72 22.97 3.42 0.86
N LEU A 73 21.84 2.71 0.94
CA LEU A 73 21.28 2.01 -0.23
C LEU A 73 20.85 3.00 -1.33
N LEU A 74 20.16 4.06 -0.96
CA LEU A 74 19.64 5.07 -1.89
C LEU A 74 20.77 5.85 -2.58
N ASP A 75 21.84 6.14 -1.87
CA ASP A 75 23.03 6.78 -2.44
C ASP A 75 23.74 5.88 -3.46
N THR A 76 23.71 4.55 -3.23
CA THR A 76 24.33 3.56 -4.12
C THR A 76 23.48 3.21 -5.33
N GLN A 77 22.14 3.15 -5.17
CA GLN A 77 21.18 2.81 -6.23
C GLN A 77 20.15 3.94 -6.38
N GLN A 78 20.49 4.92 -7.22
CA GLN A 78 19.69 6.11 -7.43
C GLN A 78 18.58 5.89 -8.46
N HIS A 79 17.36 6.31 -8.15
CA HIS A 79 16.21 6.33 -9.06
C HIS A 79 15.43 7.65 -8.88
N ALA A 80 15.13 8.34 -9.98
CA ALA A 80 14.30 9.55 -9.94
C ALA A 80 12.93 9.25 -9.31
N HIS A 81 12.35 8.09 -9.66
CA HIS A 81 11.18 7.50 -9.03
C HIS A 81 11.51 6.07 -8.64
N GLY A 82 11.32 5.73 -7.38
CA GLY A 82 11.67 4.41 -6.87
C GLY A 82 10.64 3.81 -5.93
N LEU A 83 10.84 2.54 -5.70
CA LEU A 83 10.13 1.70 -4.76
C LEU A 83 11.14 1.14 -3.77
N LEU A 84 11.04 1.55 -2.51
CA LEU A 84 11.80 0.98 -1.41
C LEU A 84 10.92 -0.06 -0.70
N ARG A 85 11.41 -1.29 -0.61
CA ARG A 85 10.82 -2.33 0.25
C ARG A 85 11.68 -2.55 1.47
N LEU A 86 11.01 -2.63 2.62
CA LEU A 86 11.61 -3.05 3.88
C LEU A 86 10.96 -4.37 4.28
N PHE A 87 11.76 -5.35 4.67
CA PHE A 87 11.31 -6.66 5.14
C PHE A 87 11.88 -6.95 6.51
N PHE A 88 11.03 -7.46 7.40
CA PHE A 88 11.40 -7.87 8.75
C PHE A 88 10.91 -9.30 8.96
N GLY A 89 11.84 -10.25 8.93
CA GLY A 89 11.58 -11.68 8.96
C GLY A 89 11.35 -12.23 10.36
N LYS A 90 10.62 -13.34 10.44
CA LYS A 90 10.42 -14.08 11.69
C LYS A 90 11.70 -14.70 12.24
N ASN A 91 12.71 -14.89 11.41
CA ASN A 91 14.04 -15.35 11.80
C ASN A 91 14.94 -14.26 12.41
N GLY A 92 14.41 -13.02 12.52
CA GLY A 92 15.15 -11.87 13.03
C GLY A 92 15.98 -11.14 11.98
N ASN A 93 16.08 -11.67 10.75
CA ASN A 93 16.75 -10.99 9.65
C ASN A 93 15.87 -9.90 9.05
N TRP A 94 16.49 -8.87 8.50
CA TRP A 94 15.79 -7.83 7.79
C TRP A 94 16.55 -7.41 6.52
N SER A 95 15.82 -6.90 5.56
CA SER A 95 16.40 -6.43 4.30
C SER A 95 15.70 -5.18 3.80
N ALA A 96 16.45 -4.35 3.07
CA ALA A 96 15.92 -3.24 2.29
C ALA A 96 16.34 -3.38 0.82
N VAL A 97 15.38 -3.20 -0.08
CA VAL A 97 15.58 -3.29 -1.52
C VAL A 97 15.04 -2.03 -2.18
N HIS A 98 15.84 -1.39 -3.05
CA HIS A 98 15.42 -0.22 -3.83
C HIS A 98 15.38 -0.55 -5.31
N LEU A 99 14.23 -0.31 -5.93
CA LEU A 99 13.95 -0.62 -7.33
C LEU A 99 13.43 0.63 -8.05
N ALA A 100 13.68 0.74 -9.34
CA ALA A 100 13.00 1.71 -10.18
C ALA A 100 11.49 1.46 -10.17
N HIS A 101 10.69 2.52 -10.18
CA HIS A 101 9.23 2.46 -10.22
C HIS A 101 8.66 3.52 -11.15
N GLU A 102 7.95 3.09 -12.17
CA GLU A 102 7.24 4.02 -13.05
C GLU A 102 5.90 4.44 -12.43
N PRO A 103 5.65 5.75 -12.23
CA PRO A 103 4.38 6.23 -11.71
C PRO A 103 3.23 5.87 -12.65
N VAL A 104 2.13 5.38 -12.08
CA VAL A 104 0.89 5.10 -12.82
C VAL A 104 0.24 6.42 -13.22
N LYS A 105 0.04 6.64 -14.53
CA LYS A 105 -0.48 7.90 -15.09
C LYS A 105 -1.91 7.81 -15.61
N HIS A 106 -2.49 6.62 -15.65
CA HIS A 106 -3.87 6.41 -16.17
C HIS A 106 -4.85 6.14 -15.03
N GLY A 107 -6.12 6.41 -15.28
CA GLY A 107 -7.20 6.05 -14.38
C GLY A 107 -7.41 4.54 -14.33
N ALA A 108 -7.85 4.02 -13.19
CA ALA A 108 -8.04 2.60 -12.96
C ALA A 108 -9.46 2.13 -13.27
N LYS A 109 -9.60 0.93 -13.81
CA LYS A 109 -10.86 0.18 -13.89
C LYS A 109 -10.90 -0.84 -12.77
N LEU A 110 -11.98 -0.86 -12.01
CA LEU A 110 -12.16 -1.80 -10.90
C LEU A 110 -13.21 -2.86 -11.24
N LEU A 111 -12.98 -4.07 -10.74
CA LEU A 111 -13.99 -5.12 -10.70
C LEU A 111 -14.17 -5.62 -9.28
N THR A 112 -15.42 -5.87 -8.91
CA THR A 112 -15.74 -6.52 -7.64
C THR A 112 -15.28 -7.97 -7.67
N TYR A 113 -14.42 -8.34 -6.72
CA TYR A 113 -13.93 -9.70 -6.60
C TYR A 113 -15.02 -10.60 -5.98
N ASP A 114 -15.30 -11.73 -6.64
CA ASP A 114 -16.44 -12.57 -6.27
C ASP A 114 -16.28 -13.33 -4.95
N LYS A 115 -15.02 -13.61 -4.56
CA LYS A 115 -14.75 -14.34 -3.33
C LYS A 115 -14.55 -13.38 -2.18
N ALA A 116 -15.29 -13.61 -1.09
CA ALA A 116 -15.11 -12.84 0.13
C ALA A 116 -13.84 -13.25 0.88
N ILE A 117 -13.16 -12.27 1.49
CA ILE A 117 -12.09 -12.56 2.44
C ILE A 117 -12.64 -12.79 3.85
N VAL A 118 -12.01 -13.71 4.57
CA VAL A 118 -12.31 -13.91 5.99
C VAL A 118 -11.44 -12.97 6.81
N VAL A 119 -12.08 -12.09 7.57
CA VAL A 119 -11.37 -11.14 8.44
C VAL A 119 -11.13 -11.80 9.79
N GLN A 120 -9.85 -11.99 10.14
CA GLN A 120 -9.42 -12.50 11.43
C GLN A 120 -8.43 -11.50 12.05
N GLY A 121 -8.86 -10.82 13.11
CA GLY A 121 -8.07 -9.80 13.76
C GLY A 121 -7.84 -8.54 12.90
N GLN A 122 -6.86 -7.74 13.30
CA GLN A 122 -6.46 -6.56 12.54
C GLN A 122 -5.53 -6.95 11.38
N PRO A 123 -5.81 -6.52 10.14
CA PRO A 123 -4.95 -6.82 9.00
C PRO A 123 -3.52 -6.32 9.18
N ILE A 124 -2.58 -7.18 8.86
CA ILE A 124 -1.13 -6.93 8.95
C ILE A 124 -0.54 -6.95 7.53
N LYS A 125 0.40 -6.04 7.26
CA LYS A 125 1.16 -6.06 6.01
C LYS A 125 2.29 -7.09 6.09
N SER A 126 1.91 -8.37 5.88
CA SER A 126 2.81 -9.51 5.99
C SER A 126 3.18 -10.11 4.63
N TYR A 127 4.31 -10.81 4.58
CA TYR A 127 4.70 -11.61 3.43
C TYR A 127 4.83 -13.11 3.85
N PRO A 128 4.68 -14.08 2.93
CA PRO A 128 4.45 -13.89 1.49
C PRO A 128 3.10 -13.22 1.19
N TYR A 129 3.09 -12.34 0.20
CA TYR A 129 1.91 -11.53 -0.16
C TYR A 129 1.09 -12.20 -1.29
N THR A 130 1.27 -13.52 -1.45
CA THR A 130 0.80 -14.31 -2.58
C THR A 130 -0.70 -14.19 -2.82
N HIS A 131 -1.52 -14.37 -1.80
CA HIS A 131 -2.98 -14.32 -1.93
C HIS A 131 -3.49 -12.98 -2.50
N ARG A 132 -2.90 -11.86 -2.08
CA ARG A 132 -3.28 -10.53 -2.58
C ARG A 132 -2.84 -10.33 -4.04
N LEU A 133 -1.68 -10.87 -4.40
CA LEU A 133 -1.18 -10.82 -5.78
C LEU A 133 -1.99 -11.74 -6.69
N GLU A 134 -2.44 -12.90 -6.22
CA GLU A 134 -3.34 -13.79 -6.96
C GLU A 134 -4.69 -13.11 -7.27
N ILE A 135 -5.26 -12.37 -6.32
CA ILE A 135 -6.46 -11.57 -6.57
C ILE A 135 -6.19 -10.54 -7.66
N LEU A 136 -5.08 -9.81 -7.57
CA LEU A 136 -4.70 -8.80 -8.57
C LEU A 136 -4.55 -9.41 -9.96
N GLU A 137 -3.86 -10.54 -10.08
CA GLU A 137 -3.66 -11.23 -11.35
C GLU A 137 -4.98 -11.75 -11.95
N ALA A 138 -5.87 -12.30 -11.12
CA ALA A 138 -7.20 -12.72 -11.54
C ALA A 138 -8.01 -11.55 -12.12
N ILE A 139 -7.96 -10.39 -11.47
CA ILE A 139 -8.66 -9.18 -11.94
C ILE A 139 -8.04 -8.63 -13.23
N LYS A 140 -6.71 -8.61 -13.33
CA LYS A 140 -6.01 -8.20 -14.55
C LYS A 140 -6.33 -9.09 -15.74
N SER A 141 -6.48 -10.39 -15.54
CA SER A 141 -6.88 -11.31 -16.60
C SER A 141 -8.29 -11.03 -17.15
N LEU A 142 -9.12 -10.33 -16.38
CA LEU A 142 -10.47 -9.86 -16.78
C LEU A 142 -10.44 -8.44 -17.38
N GLY A 143 -9.27 -7.83 -17.56
CA GLY A 143 -9.11 -6.52 -18.19
C GLY A 143 -9.33 -5.32 -17.27
N ALA A 144 -9.26 -5.52 -15.95
CA ALA A 144 -9.31 -4.44 -14.98
C ALA A 144 -7.94 -4.25 -14.25
N ASP A 145 -7.78 -3.14 -13.56
CA ASP A 145 -6.51 -2.74 -12.96
C ASP A 145 -6.41 -3.10 -11.48
N GLU A 146 -7.56 -3.22 -10.79
CA GLU A 146 -7.60 -3.49 -9.36
C GLU A 146 -8.95 -4.12 -8.95
N ALA A 147 -8.96 -4.85 -7.83
CA ALA A 147 -10.17 -5.43 -7.25
C ALA A 147 -10.90 -4.45 -6.32
N ILE A 148 -12.20 -4.67 -6.13
CA ILE A 148 -12.92 -4.32 -4.91
C ILE A 148 -13.10 -5.61 -4.12
N VAL A 149 -12.43 -5.73 -2.99
CA VAL A 149 -12.49 -6.91 -2.12
C VAL A 149 -13.53 -6.68 -1.01
N CYS A 150 -14.41 -7.65 -0.81
CA CYS A 150 -15.40 -7.64 0.25
C CYS A 150 -15.09 -8.72 1.31
N ASN A 151 -15.56 -8.51 2.54
CA ASN A 151 -15.47 -9.53 3.57
C ASN A 151 -16.69 -10.48 3.53
N ASN A 152 -16.64 -11.52 4.37
CA ASN A 152 -17.71 -12.52 4.49
C ASN A 152 -19.02 -12.00 5.10
N LYS A 153 -19.06 -10.72 5.53
CA LYS A 153 -20.28 -10.02 5.97
C LYS A 153 -20.86 -9.12 4.87
N GLY A 154 -20.32 -9.20 3.64
CA GLY A 154 -20.76 -8.36 2.52
C GLY A 154 -20.33 -6.90 2.62
N LYS A 155 -19.32 -6.57 3.45
CA LYS A 155 -18.80 -5.20 3.55
C LYS A 155 -17.63 -5.02 2.59
N ILE A 156 -17.58 -3.87 1.92
CA ILE A 156 -16.42 -3.45 1.12
C ILE A 156 -15.23 -3.25 2.06
N CYS A 157 -14.08 -3.81 1.72
CA CYS A 157 -12.85 -3.65 2.48
C CYS A 157 -11.89 -2.68 1.76
N GLU A 158 -11.16 -3.19 0.80
CA GLU A 158 -10.07 -2.49 0.12
C GLU A 158 -9.83 -3.09 -1.27
N GLY A 159 -8.85 -2.59 -2.02
CA GLY A 159 -8.36 -3.28 -3.21
C GLY A 159 -7.53 -4.51 -2.87
N SER A 160 -7.01 -5.22 -3.86
CA SER A 160 -6.08 -6.33 -3.62
C SER A 160 -4.76 -5.84 -2.99
N VAL A 161 -4.24 -4.69 -3.46
CA VAL A 161 -2.96 -4.10 -2.99
C VAL A 161 -3.08 -2.61 -2.63
N THR A 162 -4.30 -2.06 -2.56
CA THR A 162 -4.60 -0.64 -2.31
C THR A 162 -5.73 -0.49 -1.29
N ASN A 163 -5.83 0.67 -0.64
CA ASN A 163 -7.07 1.05 0.04
C ASN A 163 -8.02 1.77 -0.92
N LEU A 164 -9.29 1.75 -0.61
CA LEU A 164 -10.35 2.44 -1.36
C LEU A 164 -10.74 3.75 -0.69
N LEU A 165 -10.91 4.78 -1.50
CA LEU A 165 -11.52 6.04 -1.16
C LEU A 165 -12.69 6.27 -2.11
N LEU A 166 -13.90 6.35 -1.59
CA LEU A 166 -15.13 6.36 -2.37
C LEU A 166 -15.93 7.63 -2.09
N ARG A 167 -16.55 8.23 -3.10
CA ARG A 167 -17.53 9.30 -2.95
C ARG A 167 -18.93 8.69 -3.04
N ILE A 168 -19.69 8.79 -1.95
CA ILE A 168 -21.06 8.28 -1.83
C ILE A 168 -21.90 9.36 -1.17
N ASP A 169 -23.04 9.73 -1.77
CA ASP A 169 -23.90 10.81 -1.28
C ASP A 169 -23.11 12.10 -1.00
N ASP A 170 -22.27 12.48 -1.97
CA ASP A 170 -21.42 13.66 -1.97
C ASP A 170 -20.39 13.73 -0.81
N LYS A 171 -20.13 12.61 -0.13
CA LYS A 171 -19.15 12.50 0.95
C LYS A 171 -18.03 11.54 0.58
N TRP A 172 -16.81 11.94 0.87
CA TRP A 172 -15.64 11.07 0.75
C TRP A 172 -15.56 10.15 1.98
N VAL A 173 -15.55 8.86 1.71
CA VAL A 173 -15.55 7.81 2.74
C VAL A 173 -14.52 6.73 2.43
N THR A 174 -13.97 6.11 3.46
CA THR A 174 -13.13 4.92 3.35
C THR A 174 -13.60 3.88 4.35
N PRO A 175 -13.58 2.57 4.01
CA PRO A 175 -14.04 1.53 4.92
C PRO A 175 -13.17 1.44 6.19
N PRO A 176 -13.73 1.01 7.34
CA PRO A 176 -13.01 0.92 8.60
C PRO A 176 -12.08 -0.30 8.67
N ILE A 177 -11.06 -0.23 9.52
CA ILE A 177 -10.13 -1.34 9.79
C ILE A 177 -10.89 -2.59 10.29
N SER A 178 -11.96 -2.40 11.06
CA SER A 178 -12.81 -3.48 11.57
C SER A 178 -13.48 -4.32 10.47
N ASP A 179 -13.60 -3.79 9.25
CA ASP A 179 -14.13 -4.53 8.10
C ASP A 179 -13.05 -5.34 7.36
N GLY A 180 -11.80 -5.31 7.82
CA GLY A 180 -10.68 -6.04 7.25
C GLY A 180 -9.76 -5.20 6.38
N VAL A 181 -9.74 -3.89 6.56
CA VAL A 181 -8.93 -2.94 5.81
C VAL A 181 -7.54 -2.80 6.43
N LEU A 182 -6.51 -2.93 5.61
CA LEU A 182 -5.15 -2.61 6.05
C LEU A 182 -5.06 -1.14 6.51
N PRO A 183 -4.42 -0.85 7.66
CA PRO A 183 -4.17 0.54 8.10
C PRO A 183 -3.14 1.22 7.19
N GLY A 184 -3.57 1.63 6.00
CA GLY A 184 -2.70 2.24 4.99
C GLY A 184 -2.20 3.63 5.39
N VAL A 185 -0.95 3.94 5.05
CA VAL A 185 -0.34 5.25 5.34
C VAL A 185 -1.09 6.35 4.60
N MET A 186 -1.33 6.20 3.30
CA MET A 186 -2.13 7.16 2.53
C MET A 186 -3.56 7.28 3.03
N ARG A 187 -4.19 6.13 3.36
CA ARG A 187 -5.55 6.15 3.95
C ARG A 187 -5.59 6.96 5.24
N ALA A 188 -4.62 6.79 6.12
CA ALA A 188 -4.54 7.56 7.36
C ALA A 188 -4.41 9.07 7.10
N LEU A 189 -3.56 9.45 6.13
CA LEU A 189 -3.32 10.84 5.77
C LEU A 189 -4.56 11.53 5.18
N VAL A 190 -5.33 10.88 4.30
CA VAL A 190 -6.56 11.50 3.77
C VAL A 190 -7.64 11.64 4.83
N ILE A 191 -7.71 10.74 5.81
CA ILE A 191 -8.61 10.88 6.97
C ILE A 191 -8.17 12.07 7.83
N GLU A 192 -6.88 12.22 8.07
CA GLU A 192 -6.31 13.24 8.96
C GLU A 192 -6.41 14.65 8.35
N TYR A 193 -6.23 14.79 7.01
CA TYR A 193 -6.02 16.12 6.39
C TYR A 193 -7.03 16.49 5.30
N CYS A 194 -7.80 15.55 4.74
CA CYS A 194 -8.68 15.83 3.58
C CYS A 194 -10.17 15.61 3.92
N GLY A 195 -10.56 15.65 5.19
CA GLY A 195 -11.97 15.56 5.58
C GLY A 195 -12.66 14.23 5.25
N VAL A 196 -11.90 13.16 5.02
CA VAL A 196 -12.44 11.83 4.70
C VAL A 196 -13.02 11.17 5.94
N SER A 197 -14.28 10.70 5.84
CA SER A 197 -14.95 9.97 6.91
C SER A 197 -14.69 8.47 6.83
N VAL A 198 -14.72 7.80 7.98
CA VAL A 198 -14.64 6.33 8.06
C VAL A 198 -16.04 5.78 8.20
N LYS A 199 -16.48 4.97 7.22
CA LYS A 199 -17.84 4.39 7.17
C LYS A 199 -17.78 2.96 6.66
N SER A 200 -18.46 2.03 7.35
CA SER A 200 -18.70 0.69 6.81
C SER A 200 -19.67 0.78 5.62
N ILE A 201 -19.31 0.15 4.51
CA ILE A 201 -20.00 0.26 3.23
C ILE A 201 -20.44 -1.13 2.79
N ASP A 202 -21.71 -1.31 2.50
CA ASP A 202 -22.24 -2.57 1.97
C ASP A 202 -21.85 -2.76 0.50
N ARG A 203 -21.62 -4.01 0.08
CA ARG A 203 -21.38 -4.35 -1.33
C ARG A 203 -22.48 -3.79 -2.25
N SER A 204 -23.72 -3.78 -1.79
CA SER A 204 -24.86 -3.22 -2.54
C SER A 204 -24.76 -1.70 -2.81
N GLU A 205 -23.96 -0.97 -2.01
CA GLU A 205 -23.75 0.47 -2.20
C GLU A 205 -22.77 0.77 -3.36
N ILE A 206 -22.10 -0.22 -3.97
CA ILE A 206 -21.15 -0.04 -5.08
C ILE A 206 -21.82 0.73 -6.25
N SER A 207 -23.09 0.45 -6.55
CA SER A 207 -23.83 1.14 -7.59
C SER A 207 -24.06 2.64 -7.33
N ARG A 208 -23.91 3.08 -6.07
CA ARG A 208 -24.08 4.48 -5.64
C ARG A 208 -22.76 5.26 -5.62
N VAL A 209 -21.63 4.59 -5.87
CA VAL A 209 -20.33 5.27 -5.90
C VAL A 209 -20.29 6.26 -7.05
N GLN A 210 -20.13 7.55 -6.74
CA GLN A 210 -20.07 8.66 -7.69
C GLN A 210 -18.65 8.82 -8.25
N SER A 211 -17.64 8.74 -7.39
CA SER A 211 -16.22 8.88 -7.74
C SER A 211 -15.37 8.02 -6.81
N ALA A 212 -14.15 7.65 -7.22
CA ALA A 212 -13.27 6.84 -6.38
C ALA A 212 -11.78 7.08 -6.66
N PHE A 213 -10.96 6.80 -5.66
CA PHE A 213 -9.50 6.72 -5.77
C PHE A 213 -8.95 5.44 -5.14
N LEU A 214 -7.89 4.92 -5.73
CA LEU A 214 -7.05 3.90 -5.14
C LEU A 214 -5.90 4.57 -4.37
N LEU A 215 -5.78 4.26 -3.09
CA LEU A 215 -4.75 4.82 -2.22
C LEU A 215 -3.63 3.81 -1.96
N SER A 216 -2.41 4.20 -2.21
CA SER A 216 -1.20 3.48 -1.77
C SER A 216 -0.01 4.44 -1.74
N SER A 217 1.06 4.07 -1.05
CA SER A 217 2.28 4.90 -1.01
C SER A 217 2.87 5.13 -2.41
N LEU A 218 2.79 4.15 -3.30
CA LEU A 218 3.33 4.29 -4.66
C LEU A 218 2.44 5.14 -5.58
N ARG A 219 1.12 4.99 -5.46
CA ARG A 219 0.14 5.68 -6.31
C ARG A 219 -0.26 7.05 -5.76
N ILE A 220 -0.09 7.28 -4.45
CA ILE A 220 -0.68 8.39 -3.69
C ILE A 220 -2.21 8.29 -3.78
N ALA A 221 -2.81 8.83 -4.85
CA ALA A 221 -4.21 8.66 -5.19
C ALA A 221 -4.32 8.45 -6.71
N GLN A 222 -4.70 7.24 -7.13
CA GLN A 222 -4.98 6.97 -8.54
C GLN A 222 -6.49 7.10 -8.79
N PRO A 223 -6.92 7.96 -9.72
CA PRO A 223 -8.34 8.08 -10.08
C PRO A 223 -8.89 6.76 -10.60
N VAL A 224 -10.14 6.46 -10.27
CA VAL A 224 -10.90 5.33 -10.82
C VAL A 224 -11.81 5.85 -11.92
N THR A 225 -11.78 5.24 -13.11
CA THR A 225 -12.61 5.62 -14.26
C THR A 225 -13.88 4.78 -14.39
N ALA A 226 -13.82 3.52 -13.92
CA ALA A 226 -14.99 2.64 -13.98
C ALA A 226 -14.98 1.61 -12.84
N ILE A 227 -16.18 1.20 -12.41
CA ILE A 227 -16.43 0.14 -11.42
C ILE A 227 -17.46 -0.81 -12.00
N ASP A 228 -17.11 -2.11 -12.11
CA ASP A 228 -17.96 -3.16 -12.68
C ASP A 228 -18.58 -2.76 -14.04
N GLY A 229 -17.76 -2.13 -14.91
CA GLY A 229 -18.17 -1.66 -16.23
C GLY A 229 -18.94 -0.33 -16.25
N ARG A 230 -19.33 0.22 -15.10
CA ARG A 230 -20.00 1.52 -14.99
C ARG A 230 -18.96 2.64 -14.81
N GLU A 231 -18.99 3.64 -15.67
CA GLU A 231 -18.16 4.84 -15.53
C GLU A 231 -18.49 5.61 -14.23
N VAL A 232 -17.47 6.19 -13.61
CA VAL A 232 -17.60 7.05 -12.44
C VAL A 232 -16.98 8.43 -12.70
N GLU A 233 -17.48 9.43 -11.99
CA GLU A 233 -17.04 10.82 -12.12
C GLU A 233 -15.57 10.97 -11.74
N GLN A 234 -14.88 11.91 -12.39
CA GLN A 234 -13.53 12.28 -12.05
C GLN A 234 -13.54 13.53 -11.16
N SER A 235 -12.83 13.49 -10.04
CA SER A 235 -12.71 14.63 -9.12
C SER A 235 -11.28 15.17 -9.14
N ALA A 236 -10.98 15.99 -10.16
CA ALA A 236 -9.65 16.58 -10.32
C ALA A 236 -9.27 17.53 -9.16
N GLU A 237 -10.24 18.28 -8.61
CA GLU A 237 -10.03 19.17 -7.49
C GLU A 237 -9.60 18.38 -6.23
N PHE A 238 -10.31 17.32 -5.90
CA PHE A 238 -9.97 16.50 -4.74
C PHE A 238 -8.66 15.72 -4.93
N LEU A 239 -8.35 15.28 -6.16
CA LEU A 239 -7.04 14.71 -6.48
C LEU A 239 -5.92 15.72 -6.18
N ALA A 240 -6.06 16.96 -6.62
CA ALA A 240 -5.08 18.02 -6.38
C ALA A 240 -4.91 18.32 -4.87
N GLU A 241 -5.99 18.28 -4.09
CA GLU A 241 -5.94 18.39 -2.63
C GLU A 241 -5.12 17.26 -1.99
N ILE A 242 -5.37 16.01 -2.40
CA ILE A 242 -4.62 14.84 -1.89
C ILE A 242 -3.13 14.93 -2.29
N GLU A 243 -2.82 15.31 -3.52
CA GLU A 243 -1.44 15.46 -3.99
C GLU A 243 -0.70 16.58 -3.24
N ALA A 244 -1.33 17.73 -3.03
CA ALA A 244 -0.79 18.83 -2.24
C ALA A 244 -0.56 18.43 -0.78
N MET A 245 -1.48 17.66 -0.18
CA MET A 245 -1.31 17.09 1.15
C MET A 245 -0.14 16.10 1.19
N ALA A 246 -0.02 15.22 0.21
CA ALA A 246 1.06 14.23 0.14
C ALA A 246 2.45 14.88 0.02
N LEU A 247 2.57 16.00 -0.70
CA LEU A 247 3.80 16.78 -0.77
C LEU A 247 4.18 17.37 0.59
N ARG A 248 3.22 17.97 1.32
CA ARG A 248 3.47 18.54 2.66
C ARG A 248 3.84 17.49 3.71
N THR A 249 3.37 16.25 3.56
CA THR A 249 3.58 15.15 4.50
C THR A 249 4.68 14.18 4.06
N SER A 250 5.45 14.54 3.04
CA SER A 250 6.53 13.69 2.49
C SER A 250 7.71 13.53 3.44
N VAL A 251 7.93 14.52 4.32
CA VAL A 251 9.02 14.53 5.30
C VAL A 251 8.49 13.98 6.63
N GLY A 252 9.11 12.88 7.14
CA GLY A 252 8.74 12.26 8.42
C GLY A 252 9.65 11.10 8.78
#